data_a3494fdf3589fd8348ef936ccb389190
#
_entry.id   a3494fdf3589fd8348ef936ccb389190
#
_cell.length_a   1.000
_cell.length_b   1.000
_cell.length_c   1.000
_cell.angle_alpha   90.00
_cell.angle_beta   90.00
_cell.angle_gamma   90.00
#
_symmetry.space_group_name_H-M   'P 1'
#
loop_
_entity.id
_entity.type
_entity.pdbx_description
1 polymer ?
#
loop_
_entity_poly.entity_id
_entity_poly.type
_entity_poly.pdbx_seq_one_letter_code
_entity_poly.pdbx_strand_id
1 'polypeptide(L)'
;MVATPPKPTLQTSIRAFGIARSTIEGTPLNAEEIHKMHAYWRACNYLAIGMIYLRQNPLLKEPLQIEHLKKRLLGHWGSSPGMAFTYVHLNRLIKKYDLNMIFLAGPGHGAPGILGPVYLEGTYSEIYPDKSEDEEGMLNFFRQFSFPGGIGSHCTPETPGSIHEGGELGYSVSH
;
A
#
# COMPACT_ATOMS: atom_id res chain seq x y z
N MET A 1 36.98 25.21 -7.59
CA MET A 1 36.32 23.94 -7.15
C MET A 1 35.38 24.31 -6.03
N VAL A 2 34.07 24.20 -6.28
CA VAL A 2 33.07 24.44 -5.25
C VAL A 2 32.91 23.11 -4.48
N ALA A 3 33.21 23.14 -3.19
CA ALA A 3 33.12 21.97 -2.32
C ALA A 3 31.64 21.56 -2.22
N THR A 4 31.34 20.32 -2.58
CA THR A 4 29.99 19.73 -2.40
C THR A 4 29.70 19.69 -0.90
N PRO A 5 28.57 20.25 -0.44
CA PRO A 5 28.20 20.20 0.97
C PRO A 5 28.03 18.73 1.42
N PRO A 6 28.44 18.39 2.64
CA PRO A 6 28.30 17.05 3.17
C PRO A 6 26.82 16.64 3.17
N LYS A 7 26.52 15.41 2.72
CA LYS A 7 25.16 14.85 2.80
C LYS A 7 24.70 14.91 4.27
N PRO A 8 23.50 15.44 4.54
CA PRO A 8 22.97 15.46 5.89
C PRO A 8 22.88 14.02 6.41
N THR A 9 23.49 13.73 7.53
CA THR A 9 23.29 12.47 8.24
C THR A 9 21.86 12.44 8.78
N LEU A 10 21.23 11.26 8.84
CA LEU A 10 19.83 11.07 9.27
C LEU A 10 19.47 11.82 10.57
N GLN A 11 20.46 12.00 11.45
CA GLN A 11 20.33 12.72 12.72
C GLN A 11 20.10 14.24 12.60
N THR A 12 20.43 14.84 11.47
CA THR A 12 20.29 16.31 11.27
C THR A 12 18.95 16.71 10.65
N SER A 13 18.21 15.77 10.07
CA SER A 13 16.95 16.05 9.37
C SER A 13 15.68 15.95 10.23
N ILE A 14 15.75 15.32 11.42
CA ILE A 14 14.57 15.11 12.29
C ILE A 14 14.67 16.04 13.53
N ARG A 15 14.73 17.36 13.30
CA ARG A 15 14.74 18.34 14.41
C ARG A 15 13.40 18.98 14.73
N ALA A 16 12.32 18.62 14.05
CA ALA A 16 11.02 19.26 14.26
C ALA A 16 10.43 19.07 15.68
N PHE A 17 10.82 18.00 16.39
CA PHE A 17 10.28 17.64 17.72
C PHE A 17 11.39 17.30 18.74
N GLY A 18 12.60 17.79 18.56
CA GLY A 18 13.74 17.50 19.43
C GLY A 18 14.60 16.35 18.90
N ILE A 19 15.55 15.89 19.74
CA ILE A 19 16.45 14.79 19.38
C ILE A 19 15.68 13.48 19.45
N ALA A 20 15.43 12.87 18.29
CA ALA A 20 14.92 11.50 18.24
C ALA A 20 15.97 10.56 18.88
N ARG A 21 15.61 9.97 20.02
CA ARG A 21 16.46 8.97 20.67
C ARG A 21 16.25 7.63 19.98
N SER A 22 17.21 7.24 19.14
CA SER A 22 17.26 5.85 18.67
C SER A 22 17.77 4.97 19.82
N THR A 23 17.02 3.93 20.16
CA THR A 23 17.44 2.87 21.08
C THR A 23 18.20 1.76 20.35
N ILE A 24 18.35 1.88 19.04
CA ILE A 24 19.01 0.90 18.17
C ILE A 24 20.35 1.49 17.74
N GLU A 25 21.42 0.78 18.05
CA GLU A 25 22.74 1.10 17.55
C GLU A 25 22.89 0.65 16.09
N GLY A 26 23.53 1.49 15.27
CA GLY A 26 23.80 1.20 13.86
C GLY A 26 22.61 1.46 12.93
N THR A 27 22.62 0.82 11.78
CA THR A 27 21.56 0.88 10.76
C THR A 27 20.77 -0.42 10.78
N PRO A 28 19.47 -0.39 11.17
CA PRO A 28 18.66 -1.60 11.28
C PRO A 28 18.37 -2.28 9.93
N LEU A 29 18.59 -1.58 8.84
CA LEU A 29 18.38 -2.04 7.46
C LEU A 29 19.65 -1.83 6.65
N ASN A 30 20.03 -2.82 5.84
CA ASN A 30 21.04 -2.64 4.83
C ASN A 30 20.49 -1.98 3.56
N ALA A 31 21.36 -1.59 2.63
CA ALA A 31 20.95 -0.89 1.41
C ALA A 31 20.02 -1.72 0.51
N GLU A 32 20.22 -3.03 0.45
CA GLU A 32 19.39 -3.95 -0.34
C GLU A 32 17.98 -4.08 0.26
N GLU A 33 17.87 -4.23 1.58
CA GLU A 33 16.58 -4.25 2.27
C GLU A 33 15.80 -2.95 2.05
N ILE A 34 16.46 -1.80 2.18
CA ILE A 34 15.86 -0.48 1.92
C ILE A 34 15.36 -0.41 0.49
N HIS A 35 16.15 -0.86 -0.49
CA HIS A 35 15.76 -0.85 -1.89
C HIS A 35 14.52 -1.72 -2.15
N LYS A 36 14.50 -2.96 -1.64
CA LYS A 36 13.38 -3.89 -1.78
C LYS A 36 12.11 -3.36 -1.11
N MET A 37 12.22 -2.85 0.10
CA MET A 37 11.08 -2.26 0.82
C MET A 37 10.52 -1.03 0.10
N HIS A 38 11.40 -0.18 -0.42
CA HIS A 38 10.99 0.99 -1.20
C HIS A 38 10.30 0.59 -2.51
N ALA A 39 10.83 -0.42 -3.23
CA ALA A 39 10.20 -0.94 -4.44
C ALA A 39 8.80 -1.51 -4.16
N TYR A 40 8.67 -2.32 -3.12
CA TYR A 40 7.40 -2.89 -2.69
C TYR A 40 6.39 -1.79 -2.29
N TRP A 41 6.80 -0.83 -1.47
CA TRP A 41 5.95 0.30 -1.09
C TRP A 41 5.48 1.13 -2.29
N ARG A 42 6.35 1.37 -3.27
CA ARG A 42 5.97 2.05 -4.52
C ARG A 42 4.97 1.26 -5.33
N ALA A 43 5.13 -0.06 -5.43
CA ALA A 43 4.17 -0.94 -6.10
C ALA A 43 2.79 -0.88 -5.42
N CYS A 44 2.73 -0.97 -4.08
CA CYS A 44 1.50 -0.79 -3.32
C CYS A 44 0.82 0.54 -3.62
N ASN A 45 1.59 1.63 -3.66
CA ASN A 45 1.07 2.96 -3.97
C ASN A 45 0.55 3.06 -5.41
N TYR A 46 1.25 2.44 -6.37
CA TYR A 46 0.79 2.39 -7.75
C TYR A 46 -0.54 1.64 -7.88
N LEU A 47 -0.66 0.48 -7.24
CA LEU A 47 -1.92 -0.27 -7.23
C LEU A 47 -3.05 0.50 -6.57
N ALA A 48 -2.78 1.21 -5.47
CA ALA A 48 -3.77 2.06 -4.83
C ALA A 48 -4.27 3.18 -5.76
N ILE A 49 -3.37 3.83 -6.48
CA ILE A 49 -3.73 4.83 -7.50
C ILE A 49 -4.53 4.19 -8.63
N GLY A 50 -4.09 3.04 -9.14
CA GLY A 50 -4.78 2.32 -10.19
C GLY A 50 -6.21 1.95 -9.81
N MET A 51 -6.42 1.40 -8.62
CA MET A 51 -7.75 1.08 -8.09
C MET A 51 -8.66 2.31 -8.01
N ILE A 52 -8.16 3.44 -7.57
CA ILE A 52 -8.97 4.65 -7.41
C ILE A 52 -9.27 5.31 -8.76
N TYR A 53 -8.30 5.38 -9.67
CA TYR A 53 -8.38 6.27 -10.83
C TYR A 53 -8.50 5.57 -12.17
N LEU A 54 -7.89 4.38 -12.34
CA LEU A 54 -7.75 3.78 -13.67
C LEU A 54 -8.84 2.76 -13.99
N ARG A 55 -9.32 2.78 -15.21
CA ARG A 55 -10.21 1.78 -15.81
C ARG A 55 -9.65 1.16 -17.09
N GLN A 56 -8.56 1.70 -17.62
CA GLN A 56 -7.82 1.25 -18.79
C GLN A 56 -6.33 1.58 -18.61
N ASN A 57 -5.47 1.03 -19.48
CA ASN A 57 -4.04 1.31 -19.53
C ASN A 57 -3.36 1.11 -18.15
N PRO A 58 -3.51 -0.08 -17.52
CA PRO A 58 -3.08 -0.30 -16.15
C PRO A 58 -1.56 -0.22 -15.95
N LEU A 59 -0.78 -0.39 -17.02
CA LEU A 59 0.68 -0.30 -17.01
C LEU A 59 1.23 1.00 -17.63
N LEU A 60 0.34 1.96 -17.97
CA LEU A 60 0.70 3.22 -18.61
C LEU A 60 1.60 3.04 -19.84
N LYS A 61 1.28 2.03 -20.66
CA LYS A 61 2.02 1.74 -21.91
C LYS A 61 1.87 2.83 -22.97
N GLU A 62 0.84 3.62 -22.87
CA GLU A 62 0.58 4.79 -23.68
C GLU A 62 0.34 6.02 -22.80
N PRO A 63 0.47 7.25 -23.33
CA PRO A 63 0.19 8.46 -22.58
C PRO A 63 -1.22 8.43 -21.97
N LEU A 64 -1.33 8.89 -20.71
CA LEU A 64 -2.60 8.92 -19.99
C LEU A 64 -3.62 9.82 -20.72
N GLN A 65 -4.82 9.28 -20.96
CA GLN A 65 -5.96 9.96 -21.54
C GLN A 65 -7.13 10.00 -20.55
N ILE A 66 -8.08 10.91 -20.75
CA ILE A 66 -9.28 11.02 -19.89
C ILE A 66 -10.10 9.73 -19.93
N GLU A 67 -10.14 9.07 -21.08
CA GLU A 67 -10.85 7.79 -21.29
C GLU A 67 -10.29 6.65 -20.46
N HIS A 68 -9.03 6.74 -20.03
CA HIS A 68 -8.40 5.76 -19.12
C HIS A 68 -8.89 5.91 -17.69
N LEU A 69 -9.49 7.04 -17.33
CA LEU A 69 -9.93 7.32 -15.97
C LEU A 69 -11.34 6.81 -15.73
N LYS A 70 -11.60 6.41 -14.50
CA LYS A 70 -12.96 6.09 -14.03
C LYS A 70 -13.82 7.37 -14.06
N LYS A 71 -15.07 7.23 -14.46
CA LYS A 71 -16.03 8.35 -14.45
C LYS A 71 -16.41 8.80 -13.03
N ARG A 72 -16.37 7.87 -12.07
CA ARG A 72 -16.63 8.13 -10.66
C ARG A 72 -15.39 7.70 -9.87
N LEU A 73 -14.74 8.67 -9.25
CA LEU A 73 -13.55 8.45 -8.44
C LEU A 73 -13.98 8.23 -6.99
N LEU A 74 -13.69 7.04 -6.46
CA LEU A 74 -13.95 6.66 -5.08
C LEU A 74 -12.72 6.01 -4.48
N GLY A 75 -12.47 6.28 -3.22
CA GLY A 75 -11.33 5.79 -2.47
C GLY A 75 -10.54 6.93 -1.84
N HIS A 76 -9.75 6.60 -0.82
CA HIS A 76 -8.99 7.58 -0.04
C HIS A 76 -7.50 7.39 -0.27
N TRP A 77 -6.96 8.14 -1.22
CA TRP A 77 -5.52 8.10 -1.52
C TRP A 77 -4.68 8.52 -0.31
N GLY A 78 -5.10 9.54 0.44
CA GLY A 78 -4.30 10.14 1.50
C GLY A 78 -3.87 9.19 2.61
N SER A 79 -4.67 8.17 2.94
CA SER A 79 -4.35 7.16 3.96
C SER A 79 -3.53 5.99 3.41
N SER A 80 -3.63 5.69 2.11
CA SER A 80 -3.03 4.50 1.50
C SER A 80 -1.50 4.44 1.61
N PRO A 81 -0.74 5.52 1.34
CA PRO A 81 0.71 5.48 1.44
C PRO A 81 1.22 5.19 2.86
N GLY A 82 0.57 5.76 3.87
CA GLY A 82 0.93 5.56 5.28
C GLY A 82 0.63 4.13 5.75
N MET A 83 -0.53 3.60 5.38
CA MET A 83 -0.91 2.22 5.70
C MET A 83 0.02 1.22 5.01
N ALA A 84 0.27 1.36 3.72
CA ALA A 84 1.19 0.52 2.98
C ALA A 84 2.63 0.61 3.53
N PHE A 85 3.08 1.81 3.94
CA PHE A 85 4.39 1.98 4.57
C PHE A 85 4.50 1.18 5.88
N THR A 86 3.51 1.29 6.75
CA THR A 86 3.47 0.55 8.01
C THR A 86 3.45 -0.96 7.75
N TYR A 87 2.60 -1.41 6.82
CA TYR A 87 2.51 -2.82 6.46
C TYR A 87 3.84 -3.39 5.93
N VAL A 88 4.53 -2.68 5.03
CA VAL A 88 5.82 -3.12 4.47
C VAL A 88 6.85 -3.36 5.57
N HIS A 89 6.91 -2.48 6.58
CA HIS A 89 7.82 -2.66 7.71
C HIS A 89 7.43 -3.86 8.60
N LEU A 90 6.15 -4.05 8.86
CA LEU A 90 5.64 -5.19 9.64
C LEU A 90 5.86 -6.51 8.88
N ASN A 91 5.54 -6.56 7.59
CA ASN A 91 5.75 -7.74 6.75
C ASN A 91 7.22 -8.18 6.72
N ARG A 92 8.15 -7.22 6.65
CA ARG A 92 9.58 -7.52 6.79
C ARG A 92 9.89 -8.24 8.10
N LEU A 93 9.33 -7.79 9.21
CA LEU A 93 9.55 -8.42 10.53
C LEU A 93 8.89 -9.79 10.61
N ILE A 94 7.67 -9.92 10.11
CA ILE A 94 6.94 -11.19 10.01
C ILE A 94 7.80 -12.22 9.28
N LYS A 95 8.28 -11.89 8.09
CA LYS A 95 9.11 -12.80 7.28
C LYS A 95 10.47 -13.09 7.90
N LYS A 96 11.08 -12.11 8.55
CA LYS A 96 12.42 -12.28 9.15
C LYS A 96 12.40 -13.17 10.39
N TYR A 97 11.34 -13.12 11.17
CA TYR A 97 11.24 -13.78 12.47
C TYR A 97 10.17 -14.87 12.52
N ASP A 98 9.53 -15.16 11.37
CA ASP A 98 8.43 -16.15 11.26
C ASP A 98 7.30 -15.87 12.28
N LEU A 99 6.82 -14.62 12.30
CA LEU A 99 5.84 -14.17 13.28
C LEU A 99 4.41 -14.41 12.82
N ASN A 100 3.57 -14.90 13.72
CA ASN A 100 2.12 -14.90 13.55
C ASN A 100 1.57 -13.55 14.01
N MET A 101 1.10 -12.71 13.06
CA MET A 101 0.60 -11.37 13.34
C MET A 101 -0.69 -11.09 12.59
N ILE A 102 -1.55 -10.29 13.20
CA ILE A 102 -2.72 -9.69 12.55
C ILE A 102 -2.45 -8.20 12.41
N PHE A 103 -2.61 -7.67 11.21
CA PHE A 103 -2.50 -6.23 10.94
C PHE A 103 -3.87 -5.58 11.10
N LEU A 104 -4.01 -4.71 12.10
CA LEU A 104 -5.23 -3.93 12.31
C LEU A 104 -5.13 -2.59 11.59
N ALA A 105 -5.93 -2.43 10.55
CA ALA A 105 -6.04 -1.20 9.79
C ALA A 105 -7.19 -0.35 10.36
N GLY A 106 -6.88 0.60 11.25
CA GLY A 106 -7.86 1.52 11.81
C GLY A 106 -8.67 2.30 10.75
N PRO A 107 -8.00 2.94 9.75
CA PRO A 107 -8.73 3.62 8.67
C PRO A 107 -9.21 2.63 7.61
N GLY A 108 -10.37 1.99 7.81
CA GLY A 108 -10.98 1.08 6.84
C GLY A 108 -11.21 1.69 5.45
N HIS A 109 -11.44 3.00 5.40
CA HIS A 109 -11.48 3.77 4.16
C HIS A 109 -10.14 3.78 3.39
N GLY A 110 -9.05 3.38 4.01
CA GLY A 110 -7.75 3.17 3.37
C GLY A 110 -7.61 1.83 2.65
N ALA A 111 -8.72 1.15 2.30
CA ALA A 111 -8.74 -0.15 1.64
C ALA A 111 -7.71 -0.31 0.50
N PRO A 112 -7.46 0.67 -0.38
CA PRO A 112 -6.42 0.53 -1.40
C PRO A 112 -5.03 0.25 -0.83
N GLY A 113 -4.73 0.76 0.38
CA GLY A 113 -3.46 0.50 1.08
C GLY A 113 -3.34 -0.92 1.65
N ILE A 114 -4.45 -1.67 1.75
CA ILE A 114 -4.49 -3.08 2.14
C ILE A 114 -4.58 -3.98 0.90
N LEU A 115 -5.45 -3.64 -0.03
CA LEU A 115 -5.67 -4.43 -1.25
C LEU A 115 -4.42 -4.52 -2.12
N GLY A 116 -3.62 -3.45 -2.18
CA GLY A 116 -2.35 -3.45 -2.91
C GLY A 116 -1.39 -4.55 -2.43
N PRO A 117 -1.03 -4.60 -1.14
CA PRO A 117 -0.25 -5.69 -0.57
C PRO A 117 -0.85 -7.07 -0.80
N VAL A 118 -2.15 -7.26 -0.55
CA VAL A 118 -2.84 -8.55 -0.74
C VAL A 118 -2.78 -9.03 -2.18
N TYR A 119 -2.87 -8.11 -3.15
CA TYR A 119 -2.69 -8.42 -4.57
C TYR A 119 -1.25 -8.83 -4.89
N LEU A 120 -0.26 -8.06 -4.43
CA LEU A 120 1.17 -8.35 -4.68
C LEU A 120 1.67 -9.64 -4.02
N GLU A 121 0.95 -10.16 -3.03
CA GLU A 121 1.27 -11.40 -2.32
C GLU A 121 0.54 -12.62 -2.89
N GLY A 122 -0.26 -12.43 -3.96
CA GLY A 122 -0.98 -13.50 -4.65
C GLY A 122 -2.30 -13.90 -4.00
N THR A 123 -2.54 -13.55 -2.74
CA THR A 123 -3.77 -13.93 -2.01
C THR A 123 -5.04 -13.44 -2.71
N TYR A 124 -4.98 -12.28 -3.34
CA TYR A 124 -6.13 -11.74 -4.07
C TYR A 124 -6.53 -12.62 -5.25
N SER A 125 -5.55 -13.09 -6.01
CA SER A 125 -5.73 -13.93 -7.20
C SER A 125 -6.18 -15.35 -6.85
N GLU A 126 -5.87 -15.84 -5.64
CA GLU A 126 -6.38 -17.12 -5.15
C GLU A 126 -7.92 -17.11 -4.99
N ILE A 127 -8.47 -15.98 -4.58
CA ILE A 127 -9.92 -15.81 -4.37
C ILE A 127 -10.63 -15.34 -5.65
N TYR A 128 -9.98 -14.47 -6.41
CA TYR A 128 -10.47 -13.91 -7.67
C TYR A 128 -9.50 -14.25 -8.81
N PRO A 129 -9.57 -15.45 -9.42
CA PRO A 129 -8.59 -15.88 -10.42
C PRO A 129 -8.48 -15.00 -11.67
N ASP A 130 -9.55 -14.26 -12.00
CA ASP A 130 -9.57 -13.29 -13.10
C ASP A 130 -8.86 -11.95 -12.76
N LYS A 131 -8.28 -11.84 -11.58
CA LYS A 131 -7.41 -10.74 -11.13
C LYS A 131 -5.98 -11.25 -10.93
N SER A 132 -5.47 -11.97 -11.94
CA SER A 132 -4.11 -12.48 -11.97
C SER A 132 -3.05 -11.35 -11.93
N GLU A 133 -1.81 -11.70 -11.60
CA GLU A 133 -0.68 -10.76 -11.54
C GLU A 133 -0.08 -10.50 -12.93
N ASP A 134 -0.96 -10.23 -13.90
CA ASP A 134 -0.62 -9.80 -15.25
C ASP A 134 -1.40 -8.53 -15.61
N GLU A 135 -1.25 -8.03 -16.84
CA GLU A 135 -1.87 -6.78 -17.26
C GLU A 135 -3.39 -6.85 -17.28
N GLU A 136 -3.96 -7.95 -17.75
CA GLU A 136 -5.41 -8.14 -17.80
C GLU A 136 -5.99 -8.30 -16.40
N GLY A 137 -5.37 -9.13 -15.58
CA GLY A 137 -5.76 -9.32 -14.18
C GLY A 137 -5.64 -8.05 -13.36
N MET A 138 -4.56 -7.28 -13.54
CA MET A 138 -4.41 -5.97 -12.92
C MET A 138 -5.50 -4.99 -13.35
N LEU A 139 -5.86 -4.99 -14.63
CA LEU A 139 -6.95 -4.16 -15.12
C LEU A 139 -8.30 -4.56 -14.50
N ASN A 140 -8.55 -5.86 -14.39
CA ASN A 140 -9.75 -6.39 -13.77
C ASN A 140 -9.80 -6.07 -12.26
N PHE A 141 -8.66 -6.14 -11.58
CA PHE A 141 -8.48 -5.70 -10.19
C PHE A 141 -8.82 -4.21 -10.02
N PHE A 142 -8.27 -3.33 -10.86
CA PHE A 142 -8.60 -1.91 -10.80
C PHE A 142 -10.09 -1.63 -11.06
N ARG A 143 -10.69 -2.34 -12.01
CA ARG A 143 -12.11 -2.18 -12.35
C ARG A 143 -13.04 -2.66 -11.25
N GLN A 144 -12.67 -3.71 -10.52
CA GLN A 144 -13.49 -4.27 -9.44
C GLN A 144 -13.63 -3.31 -8.25
N PHE A 145 -12.59 -2.52 -7.99
CA PHE A 145 -12.57 -1.63 -6.83
C PHE A 145 -13.63 -0.52 -6.94
N SER A 146 -14.48 -0.44 -5.92
CA SER A 146 -15.52 0.57 -5.80
C SER A 146 -16.45 0.68 -7.00
N PHE A 147 -16.84 -0.48 -7.55
CA PHE A 147 -17.74 -0.61 -8.70
C PHE A 147 -18.95 -1.49 -8.33
N PRO A 148 -20.17 -1.21 -8.85
CA PRO A 148 -21.34 -2.07 -8.60
C PRO A 148 -21.07 -3.53 -8.99
N GLY A 149 -21.31 -4.44 -8.04
CA GLY A 149 -21.00 -5.87 -8.20
C GLY A 149 -19.53 -6.24 -8.00
N GLY A 150 -18.67 -5.27 -7.71
CA GLY A 150 -17.28 -5.49 -7.29
C GLY A 150 -17.13 -5.47 -5.76
N ILE A 151 -16.02 -4.95 -5.30
CA ILE A 151 -15.75 -4.73 -3.87
C ILE A 151 -15.93 -3.25 -3.51
N GLY A 152 -16.20 -2.98 -2.23
CA GLY A 152 -16.34 -1.63 -1.70
C GLY A 152 -15.04 -0.85 -1.65
N SER A 153 -15.14 0.45 -1.35
CA SER A 153 -13.99 1.33 -1.11
C SER A 153 -13.40 1.20 0.28
N HIS A 154 -14.02 0.43 1.16
CA HIS A 154 -13.57 0.06 2.50
C HIS A 154 -13.21 -1.42 2.52
N CYS A 155 -12.34 -1.83 3.44
CA CYS A 155 -12.13 -3.24 3.70
C CYS A 155 -13.42 -3.86 4.26
N THR A 156 -13.85 -4.95 3.67
CA THR A 156 -15.03 -5.72 4.05
C THR A 156 -14.65 -7.20 4.17
N PRO A 157 -15.51 -8.06 4.74
CA PRO A 157 -15.23 -9.49 4.79
C PRO A 157 -14.98 -10.15 3.42
N GLU A 158 -15.52 -9.56 2.34
CA GLU A 158 -15.28 -10.01 0.96
C GLU A 158 -13.89 -9.63 0.42
N THR A 159 -13.17 -8.75 1.14
CA THR A 159 -11.79 -8.41 0.81
C THR A 159 -10.89 -9.60 1.12
N PRO A 160 -10.19 -10.18 0.13
CA PRO A 160 -9.30 -11.31 0.36
C PRO A 160 -8.28 -11.04 1.47
N GLY A 161 -8.10 -12.00 2.36
CA GLY A 161 -7.20 -11.87 3.51
C GLY A 161 -7.75 -11.02 4.67
N SER A 162 -8.93 -10.42 4.53
CA SER A 162 -9.60 -9.67 5.60
C SER A 162 -10.46 -10.60 6.46
N ILE A 163 -10.51 -10.35 7.75
CA ILE A 163 -11.34 -11.10 8.72
C ILE A 163 -12.45 -10.23 9.34
N HIS A 164 -12.42 -8.95 9.09
CA HIS A 164 -13.37 -7.99 9.66
C HIS A 164 -13.56 -6.78 8.75
N GLU A 165 -14.74 -6.16 8.82
CA GLU A 165 -15.00 -4.89 8.15
C GLU A 165 -14.12 -3.78 8.71
N GLY A 166 -13.51 -2.99 7.81
CA GLY A 166 -12.72 -1.84 8.18
C GLY A 166 -13.62 -0.67 8.59
N GLY A 167 -13.45 -0.20 9.82
CA GLY A 167 -14.10 1.01 10.31
C GLY A 167 -13.47 2.29 9.81
N GLU A 168 -14.12 3.40 10.10
CA GLU A 168 -13.53 4.72 9.97
C GLU A 168 -13.11 5.25 11.35
N LEU A 169 -12.07 6.09 11.36
CA LEU A 169 -11.66 6.84 12.56
C LEU A 169 -11.52 6.01 13.84
N GLY A 170 -11.01 4.80 13.73
CA GLY A 170 -10.55 4.02 14.87
C GLY A 170 -11.61 3.18 15.59
N TYR A 171 -12.84 3.11 15.13
CA TYR A 171 -13.80 2.25 15.79
C TYR A 171 -13.64 0.75 15.49
N SER A 172 -12.74 0.40 14.59
CA SER A 172 -12.27 -0.98 14.44
C SER A 172 -11.63 -1.57 15.70
N VAL A 173 -11.31 -0.74 16.69
CA VAL A 173 -10.78 -1.18 17.99
C VAL A 173 -11.88 -1.57 18.97
N SER A 174 -13.12 -1.19 18.70
CA SER A 174 -14.28 -1.42 19.58
C SER A 174 -15.12 -2.65 19.22
N HIS A 175 -14.69 -3.42 18.23
CA HIS A 175 -15.39 -4.63 17.76
C HIS A 175 -14.62 -5.90 18.07
#